data_d90218cd036568397fb58e73b395736a
#
_entry.id   d90218cd036568397fb58e73b395736a
#
_cell.length_a   1.000
_cell.length_b   1.000
_cell.length_c   1.000
_cell.angle_alpha   90.00
_cell.angle_beta   90.00
_cell.angle_gamma   90.00
#
_symmetry.space_group_name_H-M   'P 1'
#
loop_
_entity.id
_entity.type
_entity.pdbx_description
1 polymer ?
#
loop_
_entity_poly.entity_id
_entity_poly.type
_entity_poly.pdbx_seq_one_letter_code
_entity_poly.pdbx_strand_id
1 'polypeptide(L)'
;MSTSVGIVLVSHSAELAAGLRLLVEQIGSDTVPLGTAGGTDDGRIGTSYDLVLAAIRSVDRGAGVVVLPDLGSSVLTARTVLEDHPHPDVLIVDAPFVEGAVAAVVTAASGADLKTVADAAKEARHVHKL
;
A
#
# COMPACT_ATOMS: atom_id res chain seq x y z
N MET A 1 -14.65 6.99 -17.32
CA MET A 1 -13.47 7.34 -16.48
C MET A 1 -12.85 6.07 -15.96
N SER A 2 -11.56 5.94 -16.15
CA SER A 2 -10.84 4.83 -15.56
C SER A 2 -10.63 5.08 -14.07
N THR A 3 -10.76 4.03 -13.27
CA THR A 3 -10.42 4.07 -11.86
C THR A 3 -9.00 3.56 -11.69
N SER A 4 -8.25 4.17 -10.79
CA SER A 4 -6.90 3.73 -10.47
C SER A 4 -6.89 2.66 -9.40
N VAL A 5 -5.90 1.79 -9.46
CA VAL A 5 -5.60 0.83 -8.39
C VAL A 5 -5.29 1.61 -7.12
N GLY A 6 -5.88 1.20 -6.00
CA GLY A 6 -5.61 1.79 -4.69
C GLY A 6 -4.33 1.25 -4.08
N ILE A 7 -3.65 2.08 -3.32
CA ILE A 7 -2.40 1.71 -2.64
C ILE A 7 -2.57 1.92 -1.14
N VAL A 8 -2.24 0.91 -0.34
CA VAL A 8 -2.23 1.01 1.13
C VAL A 8 -0.81 0.80 1.64
N LEU A 9 -0.35 1.75 2.43
CA LEU A 9 0.96 1.68 3.10
C LEU A 9 0.73 1.24 4.54
N VAL A 10 1.24 0.09 4.92
CA VAL A 10 1.11 -0.45 6.28
C VAL A 10 2.46 -0.37 6.98
N SER A 11 2.50 0.36 8.08
CA SER A 11 3.72 0.57 8.85
C SER A 11 3.48 0.39 10.34
N HIS A 12 4.52 0.00 11.06
CA HIS A 12 4.53 -0.02 12.53
C HIS A 12 4.49 1.38 13.12
N SER A 13 4.80 2.40 12.32
CA SER A 13 4.86 3.80 12.74
C SER A 13 3.89 4.64 11.95
N ALA A 14 3.00 5.36 12.64
CA ALA A 14 2.09 6.31 12.00
C ALA A 14 2.87 7.41 11.26
N GLU A 15 3.96 7.87 11.86
CA GLU A 15 4.79 8.93 11.27
C GLU A 15 5.51 8.46 10.02
N LEU A 16 6.01 7.22 10.00
CA LEU A 16 6.65 6.65 8.81
C LEU A 16 5.65 6.51 7.67
N ALA A 17 4.47 5.99 7.94
CA ALA A 17 3.43 5.86 6.93
C ALA A 17 3.03 7.23 6.36
N ALA A 18 2.83 8.21 7.24
CA ALA A 18 2.46 9.58 6.83
C ALA A 18 3.57 10.24 6.02
N GLY A 19 4.84 10.06 6.41
CA GLY A 19 5.98 10.61 5.68
C GLY A 19 6.12 10.00 4.29
N LEU A 20 5.98 8.69 4.17
CA LEU A 20 6.01 8.01 2.87
C LEU A 20 4.84 8.46 1.99
N ARG A 21 3.66 8.60 2.56
CA ARG A 21 2.50 9.14 1.83
C ARG A 21 2.81 10.52 1.23
N LEU A 22 3.38 11.43 2.01
CA LEU A 22 3.76 12.74 1.51
C LEU A 22 4.75 12.65 0.35
N LEU A 23 5.74 11.77 0.47
CA LEU A 23 6.73 11.57 -0.57
C LEU A 23 6.10 11.12 -1.89
N VAL A 24 5.26 10.08 -1.83
CA VAL A 24 4.67 9.52 -3.07
C VAL A 24 3.60 10.43 -3.66
N GLU A 25 2.91 11.21 -2.85
CA GLU A 25 1.94 12.19 -3.35
C GLU A 25 2.62 13.28 -4.21
N GLN A 26 3.84 13.65 -3.85
CA GLN A 26 4.59 14.67 -4.60
C GLN A 26 5.23 14.12 -5.87
N ILE A 27 5.60 12.84 -5.88
CA ILE A 27 6.24 12.20 -7.04
C ILE A 27 5.18 11.70 -8.02
N GLY A 28 4.11 11.12 -7.49
CA GLY A 28 3.05 10.54 -8.30
C GLY A 28 1.94 11.52 -8.64
N SER A 29 0.74 11.00 -8.77
CA SER A 29 -0.44 11.79 -9.11
C SER A 29 -1.43 11.77 -7.94
N ASP A 30 -2.19 12.85 -7.77
CA ASP A 30 -3.30 12.93 -6.82
C ASP A 30 -4.51 12.10 -7.26
N THR A 31 -4.45 11.46 -8.43
CA THR A 31 -5.53 10.60 -8.92
C THR A 31 -5.50 9.19 -8.34
N VAL A 32 -4.38 8.78 -7.73
CA VAL A 32 -4.24 7.43 -7.15
C VAL A 32 -4.82 7.42 -5.74
N PRO A 33 -5.81 6.54 -5.45
CA PRO A 33 -6.30 6.39 -4.08
C PRO A 33 -5.19 5.84 -3.19
N LEU A 34 -4.84 6.59 -2.15
CA LEU A 34 -3.70 6.28 -1.29
C LEU A 34 -4.13 6.31 0.17
N GLY A 35 -3.94 5.20 0.87
CA GLY A 35 -4.29 5.06 2.26
C GLY A 35 -3.10 4.66 3.10
N THR A 36 -3.17 4.95 4.39
CA THR A 36 -2.15 4.55 5.35
C THR A 36 -2.78 3.83 6.54
N ALA A 37 -2.07 2.82 7.04
CA ALA A 37 -2.38 2.15 8.30
C ALA A 37 -1.07 2.10 9.08
N GLY A 38 -0.81 3.14 9.86
CA GLY A 38 0.44 3.30 10.60
C GLY A 38 0.23 3.28 12.10
N GLY A 39 1.02 2.45 12.80
CA GLY A 39 0.96 2.34 14.24
C GLY A 39 -0.27 1.59 14.76
N THR A 40 -0.40 1.56 16.08
CA THR A 40 -1.57 1.01 16.75
C THR A 40 -2.69 2.04 16.82
N ASP A 41 -3.89 1.62 17.24
CA ASP A 41 -5.07 2.49 17.34
C ASP A 41 -4.82 3.68 18.28
N ASP A 42 -3.96 3.50 19.29
CA ASP A 42 -3.62 4.55 20.26
C ASP A 42 -2.31 5.29 19.91
N GLY A 43 -1.80 5.13 18.69
CA GLY A 43 -0.65 5.90 18.22
C GLY A 43 0.73 5.35 18.60
N ARG A 44 0.80 4.15 19.15
CA ARG A 44 2.07 3.52 19.52
C ARG A 44 2.66 2.72 18.35
N ILE A 45 3.89 2.25 18.52
CA ILE A 45 4.55 1.38 17.53
C ILE A 45 3.82 0.02 17.52
N GLY A 46 3.49 -0.45 16.33
CA GLY A 46 2.79 -1.70 16.10
C GLY A 46 1.86 -1.59 14.91
N THR A 47 1.06 -2.62 14.65
CA THR A 47 0.10 -2.63 13.54
C THR A 47 -1.31 -2.86 14.08
N SER A 48 -2.28 -2.24 13.44
CA SER A 48 -3.69 -2.32 13.82
C SER A 48 -4.51 -2.99 12.73
N TYR A 49 -5.21 -4.05 13.10
CA TYR A 49 -6.17 -4.72 12.23
C TYR A 49 -7.22 -3.73 11.70
N ASP A 50 -7.80 -2.93 12.58
CA ASP A 50 -8.88 -2.01 12.20
C ASP A 50 -8.39 -0.92 11.25
N LEU A 51 -7.19 -0.39 11.46
CA LEU A 51 -6.62 0.62 10.58
C LEU A 51 -6.32 0.03 9.19
N VAL A 52 -5.81 -1.19 9.12
CA VAL A 52 -5.55 -1.86 7.85
C VAL A 52 -6.85 -2.08 7.08
N LEU A 53 -7.88 -2.61 7.75
CA LEU A 53 -9.17 -2.85 7.11
C LEU A 53 -9.79 -1.54 6.61
N ALA A 54 -9.79 -0.51 7.42
CA ALA A 54 -10.33 0.80 7.05
C ALA A 54 -9.56 1.41 5.86
N ALA A 55 -8.23 1.29 5.84
CA ALA A 55 -7.41 1.80 4.74
C ALA A 55 -7.74 1.08 3.43
N ILE A 56 -7.83 -0.25 3.45
CA ILE A 56 -8.18 -1.02 2.25
C ILE A 56 -9.54 -0.58 1.71
N ARG A 57 -10.54 -0.47 2.58
CA ARG A 57 -11.89 -0.05 2.16
C ARG A 57 -11.92 1.37 1.60
N SER A 58 -11.10 2.25 2.15
CA SER A 58 -11.08 3.66 1.74
C SER A 58 -10.52 3.86 0.32
N VAL A 59 -9.66 2.97 -0.16
CA VAL A 59 -8.99 3.12 -1.45
C VAL A 59 -9.50 2.17 -2.52
N ASP A 60 -10.37 1.24 -2.17
CA ASP A 60 -10.93 0.29 -3.13
C ASP A 60 -12.02 0.96 -3.96
N ARG A 61 -11.72 1.15 -5.24
CA ARG A 61 -12.63 1.78 -6.21
C ARG A 61 -12.97 0.86 -7.35
N GLY A 62 -12.78 -0.44 -7.16
CA GLY A 62 -13.12 -1.45 -8.14
C GLY A 62 -11.99 -1.86 -9.06
N ALA A 63 -10.85 -1.17 -9.03
CA ALA A 63 -9.67 -1.52 -9.82
C ALA A 63 -8.68 -2.42 -9.08
N GLY A 64 -8.95 -2.70 -7.81
CA GLY A 64 -8.09 -3.49 -6.95
C GLY A 64 -7.23 -2.63 -6.02
N VAL A 65 -6.57 -3.28 -5.08
CA VAL A 65 -5.75 -2.63 -4.05
C VAL A 65 -4.43 -3.38 -3.89
N VAL A 66 -3.34 -2.64 -3.86
CA VAL A 66 -2.01 -3.16 -3.50
C VAL A 66 -1.70 -2.73 -2.07
N VAL A 67 -1.39 -3.69 -1.21
CA VAL A 67 -1.02 -3.45 0.18
C VAL A 67 0.48 -3.65 0.33
N LEU A 68 1.17 -2.62 0.79
CA LEU A 68 2.62 -2.62 0.96
C LEU A 68 2.97 -2.52 2.45
N PRO A 69 3.37 -3.64 3.07
CA PRO A 69 3.81 -3.65 4.46
C PRO A 69 5.28 -3.27 4.59
N ASP A 70 5.66 -2.66 5.73
CA ASP A 70 7.05 -2.28 5.98
C ASP A 70 7.91 -3.44 6.49
N LEU A 71 7.40 -4.18 7.46
CA LEU A 71 8.13 -5.30 8.09
C LEU A 71 7.26 -6.56 8.10
N GLY A 72 7.88 -7.70 8.39
CA GLY A 72 7.19 -8.99 8.36
C GLY A 72 5.94 -9.07 9.24
N SER A 73 5.94 -8.43 10.41
CA SER A 73 4.77 -8.47 11.29
C SER A 73 3.58 -7.68 10.74
N SER A 74 3.83 -6.67 9.90
CA SER A 74 2.74 -5.99 9.17
C SER A 74 2.07 -6.91 8.16
N VAL A 75 2.84 -7.83 7.56
CA VAL A 75 2.31 -8.84 6.65
C VAL A 75 1.29 -9.72 7.39
N LEU A 76 1.62 -10.14 8.62
CA LEU A 76 0.72 -11.00 9.39
C LEU A 76 -0.62 -10.31 9.67
N THR A 77 -0.59 -9.04 10.06
CA THR A 77 -1.82 -8.28 10.31
C THR A 77 -2.65 -8.14 9.03
N ALA A 78 -2.01 -7.78 7.92
CA ALA A 78 -2.71 -7.66 6.64
C ALA A 78 -3.32 -8.98 6.18
N ARG A 79 -2.60 -10.09 6.35
CA ARG A 79 -3.11 -11.43 6.03
C ARG A 79 -4.33 -11.78 6.86
N THR A 80 -4.31 -11.48 8.15
CA THR A 80 -5.45 -11.73 9.04
C THR A 80 -6.69 -10.97 8.58
N VAL A 81 -6.51 -9.71 8.18
CA VAL A 81 -7.61 -8.91 7.64
C VAL A 81 -8.21 -9.59 6.39
N LEU A 82 -7.38 -10.07 5.48
CA LEU A 82 -7.86 -10.70 4.24
C LEU A 82 -8.42 -12.11 4.46
N GLU A 83 -8.00 -12.80 5.51
CA GLU A 83 -8.63 -14.08 5.90
C GLU A 83 -10.07 -13.85 6.38
N ASP A 84 -10.30 -12.80 7.14
CA ASP A 84 -11.62 -12.46 7.67
C ASP A 84 -12.51 -11.77 6.64
N HIS A 85 -11.90 -11.01 5.72
CA HIS A 85 -12.59 -10.25 4.67
C HIS A 85 -11.97 -10.58 3.31
N PRO A 86 -12.22 -11.80 2.78
CA PRO A 86 -11.61 -12.23 1.52
C PRO A 86 -11.97 -11.30 0.37
N HIS A 87 -10.97 -10.91 -0.40
CA HIS A 87 -11.14 -10.05 -1.57
C HIS A 87 -10.10 -10.44 -2.62
N PRO A 88 -10.52 -10.99 -3.78
CA PRO A 88 -9.57 -11.51 -4.78
C PRO A 88 -8.70 -10.43 -5.41
N ASP A 89 -9.16 -9.17 -5.38
CA ASP A 89 -8.45 -8.06 -5.99
C ASP A 89 -7.72 -7.18 -4.97
N VAL A 90 -7.43 -7.71 -3.79
CA VAL A 90 -6.56 -7.08 -2.80
C VAL A 90 -5.31 -7.95 -2.65
N LEU A 91 -4.16 -7.40 -3.01
CA LEU A 91 -2.90 -8.14 -3.01
C LEU A 91 -1.92 -7.54 -2.00
N ILE A 92 -1.41 -8.39 -1.10
CA ILE A 92 -0.30 -8.02 -0.23
C ILE A 92 0.97 -8.28 -1.02
N VAL A 93 1.80 -7.25 -1.21
CA VAL A 93 2.96 -7.32 -2.10
C VAL A 93 4.24 -7.24 -1.29
N ASP A 94 5.12 -8.22 -1.51
CA ASP A 94 6.45 -8.23 -0.93
C ASP A 94 7.38 -7.34 -1.78
N ALA A 95 7.68 -6.16 -1.27
CA ALA A 95 8.47 -5.15 -1.98
C ALA A 95 9.22 -4.25 -0.99
N PRO A 96 10.30 -3.59 -1.43
CA PRO A 96 10.92 -2.54 -0.60
C PRO A 96 9.90 -1.45 -0.33
N PHE A 97 9.81 -1.02 0.92
CA PHE A 97 8.70 -0.16 1.36
C PHE A 97 8.66 1.18 0.65
N VAL A 98 9.80 1.87 0.58
CA VAL A 98 9.85 3.21 -0.05
C VAL A 98 9.85 3.09 -1.58
N GLU A 99 10.79 2.36 -2.13
CA GLU A 99 10.93 2.21 -3.59
C GLU A 99 9.70 1.51 -4.19
N GLY A 100 9.17 0.51 -3.48
CA GLY A 100 7.96 -0.17 -3.92
C GLY A 100 6.74 0.74 -3.94
N ALA A 101 6.60 1.60 -2.95
CA ALA A 101 5.51 2.58 -2.91
C ALA A 101 5.60 3.58 -4.07
N VAL A 102 6.80 4.08 -4.35
CA VAL A 102 7.02 5.00 -5.49
C VAL A 102 6.65 4.31 -6.79
N ALA A 103 7.16 3.10 -7.02
CA ALA A 103 6.88 2.35 -8.26
C ALA A 103 5.39 2.05 -8.40
N ALA A 104 4.73 1.65 -7.32
CA ALA A 104 3.30 1.35 -7.33
C ALA A 104 2.46 2.58 -7.67
N VAL A 105 2.73 3.71 -7.02
CA VAL A 105 1.95 4.94 -7.24
C VAL A 105 2.16 5.48 -8.65
N VAL A 106 3.40 5.51 -9.15
CA VAL A 106 3.69 5.98 -10.51
C VAL A 106 2.99 5.08 -11.55
N THR A 107 3.06 3.77 -11.36
CA THR A 107 2.43 2.82 -12.28
C THR A 107 0.90 2.90 -12.23
N ALA A 108 0.32 3.01 -11.03
CA ALA A 108 -1.12 3.20 -10.88
C ALA A 108 -1.60 4.50 -11.51
N ALA A 109 -0.83 5.57 -11.39
CA ALA A 109 -1.15 6.87 -12.00
C ALA A 109 -1.22 6.79 -13.52
N SER A 110 -0.50 5.88 -14.15
CA SER A 110 -0.57 5.66 -15.60
C SER A 110 -1.82 4.90 -16.06
N GLY A 111 -2.65 4.44 -15.13
CA GLY A 111 -3.85 3.68 -15.44
C GLY A 111 -3.62 2.17 -15.57
N ALA A 112 -2.46 1.67 -15.16
CA ALA A 112 -2.14 0.25 -15.23
C ALA A 112 -3.07 -0.59 -14.35
N ASP A 113 -3.24 -1.86 -14.70
CA ASP A 113 -4.08 -2.79 -13.94
C ASP A 113 -3.40 -3.28 -12.67
N LEU A 114 -4.16 -3.99 -11.83
CA LEU A 114 -3.69 -4.47 -10.54
C LEU A 114 -2.40 -5.31 -10.63
N LYS A 115 -2.35 -6.26 -11.57
CA LYS A 115 -1.17 -7.12 -11.73
C LYS A 115 0.05 -6.30 -12.10
N THR A 116 -0.08 -5.37 -13.02
CA THR A 116 1.02 -4.52 -13.47
C THR A 116 1.53 -3.64 -12.33
N VAL A 117 0.64 -3.07 -11.52
CA VAL A 117 1.03 -2.28 -10.36
C VAL A 117 1.76 -3.13 -9.32
N ALA A 118 1.22 -4.30 -9.01
CA ALA A 118 1.85 -5.23 -8.06
C ALA A 118 3.24 -5.66 -8.54
N ASP A 119 3.39 -5.99 -9.81
CA ASP A 119 4.67 -6.40 -10.39
C ASP A 119 5.69 -5.25 -10.37
N ALA A 120 5.26 -4.02 -10.65
CA ALA A 120 6.13 -2.85 -10.59
C ALA A 120 6.69 -2.64 -9.17
N ALA A 121 5.84 -2.80 -8.16
CA ALA A 121 6.29 -2.69 -6.76
C ALA A 121 7.33 -3.77 -6.42
N LYS A 122 7.09 -5.02 -6.84
CA LYS A 122 8.02 -6.14 -6.61
C LYS A 122 9.37 -5.91 -7.30
N GLU A 123 9.34 -5.43 -8.53
CA GLU A 123 10.56 -5.19 -9.33
C GLU A 123 11.44 -4.09 -8.74
N ALA A 124 10.89 -3.24 -7.89
CA ALA A 124 11.67 -2.18 -7.24
C ALA A 124 12.85 -2.73 -6.42
N ARG A 125 12.78 -4.00 -5.96
CA ARG A 125 13.89 -4.65 -5.23
C ARG A 125 15.16 -4.81 -6.07
N HIS A 126 15.03 -4.77 -7.38
CA HIS A 126 16.16 -4.95 -8.30
C HIS A 126 16.78 -3.64 -8.74
N VAL A 127 16.24 -2.50 -8.31
CA VAL A 127 16.78 -1.19 -8.66
C VAL A 127 17.91 -0.83 -7.70
N HIS A 128 19.11 -0.66 -8.25
CA HIS A 128 20.29 -0.28 -7.48
C HIS A 128 20.41 1.23 -7.39
N LYS A 129 20.82 1.72 -6.22
CA LYS A 129 21.08 3.16 -6.02
C LYS A 129 22.50 3.53 -6.37
N LEU A 130 23.40 2.54 -6.32
CA LEU A 130 24.82 2.73 -6.59
C LEU A 130 25.31 1.71 -7.59
#